data_411a6fe13842db3b92e10f8e27c4585f
#
_entry.id   411a6fe13842db3b92e10f8e27c4585f
#
_cell.length_a   1.000
_cell.length_b   1.000
_cell.length_c   1.000
_cell.angle_alpha   90.00
_cell.angle_beta   90.00
_cell.angle_gamma   90.00
#
_symmetry.space_group_name_H-M   'P 1'
#
loop_
_entity.id
_entity.type
_entity.pdbx_description
1 polymer ?
#
loop_
_entity_poly.entity_id
_entity_poly.type
_entity_poly.pdbx_seq_one_letter_code
_entity_poly.pdbx_strand_id
1 'polypeptide(L)'
;TIKKHKPQRVVIEATGRLEMPFILACDKAKLPYVIANPLRIKRFAGAIGQRAKNDRLDAALIAHYAERVQPELTKLKSENIRLMSDLVTRRNQLLTMQTMERNRLQILPKNISSTITPILTALKNQMEKVEAKIAKLIESCPEYQAKNTILQSMPGVGKVLAASLISNVPELGFITNKQASSLIGVAPITRESGRFKGKRLIQGGRSQVRTVMYMAMMSAIQCNPVF
;
A
#
# COMPACT_ATOMS: atom_id res chain seq x y z
N THR A 1 24.29 -8.65 17.45
CA THR A 1 25.36 -9.22 16.61
C THR A 1 25.66 -8.40 15.37
N ILE A 2 24.67 -7.95 14.60
CA ILE A 2 24.86 -7.13 13.37
C ILE A 2 25.64 -5.84 13.63
N LYS A 3 25.42 -5.17 14.76
CA LYS A 3 26.19 -3.96 15.16
C LYS A 3 27.71 -4.15 15.18
N LYS A 4 28.19 -5.36 15.49
CA LYS A 4 29.63 -5.65 15.52
C LYS A 4 30.29 -5.47 14.15
N HIS A 5 29.55 -5.69 13.08
CA HIS A 5 30.05 -5.62 11.70
C HIS A 5 29.97 -4.22 11.08
N LYS A 6 29.40 -3.22 11.78
CA LYS A 6 29.24 -1.83 11.33
C LYS A 6 28.78 -1.74 9.85
N PRO A 7 27.66 -2.39 9.47
CA PRO A 7 27.24 -2.45 8.07
C PRO A 7 26.89 -1.05 7.56
N GLN A 8 27.27 -0.76 6.33
CA GLN A 8 26.85 0.46 5.62
C GLN A 8 25.36 0.45 5.29
N ARG A 9 24.79 -0.73 5.04
CA ARG A 9 23.37 -0.97 4.81
C ARG A 9 22.98 -2.37 5.26
N VAL A 10 21.83 -2.46 5.91
CA VAL A 10 21.15 -3.73 6.20
C VAL A 10 19.96 -3.81 5.27
N VAL A 11 20.03 -4.67 4.26
CA VAL A 11 18.96 -4.78 3.26
C VAL A 11 18.11 -6.00 3.53
N ILE A 12 16.80 -5.82 3.56
CA ILE A 12 15.81 -6.88 3.72
C ILE A 12 14.74 -6.74 2.63
N GLU A 13 14.30 -7.87 2.10
CA GLU A 13 13.18 -7.90 1.16
C GLU A 13 11.85 -7.71 1.90
N ALA A 14 10.93 -6.91 1.34
CA ALA A 14 9.59 -6.78 1.88
C ALA A 14 8.82 -8.12 1.75
N THR A 15 8.40 -8.69 2.87
CA THR A 15 7.73 -10.00 2.98
C THR A 15 6.33 -9.90 3.58
N GLY A 16 5.56 -8.90 3.14
CA GLY A 16 4.18 -8.73 3.59
C GLY A 16 4.06 -8.38 5.08
N ARG A 17 5.04 -7.65 5.63
CA ARG A 17 5.18 -7.15 7.00
C ARG A 17 5.90 -8.08 7.98
N LEU A 18 6.28 -9.29 7.58
CA LEU A 18 7.11 -10.16 8.43
C LEU A 18 8.50 -9.55 8.69
N GLU A 19 8.96 -8.64 7.81
CA GLU A 19 10.19 -7.87 7.97
C GLU A 19 10.12 -6.82 9.09
N MET A 20 8.93 -6.38 9.49
CA MET A 20 8.75 -5.23 10.38
C MET A 20 9.38 -5.37 11.77
N PRO A 21 9.28 -6.52 12.48
CA PRO A 21 9.95 -6.68 13.78
C PRO A 21 11.46 -6.46 13.68
N PHE A 22 12.08 -6.96 12.60
CA PHE A 22 13.50 -6.77 12.34
C PHE A 22 13.84 -5.32 12.01
N ILE A 23 13.04 -4.65 11.19
CA ILE A 23 13.21 -3.23 10.83
C ILE A 23 13.11 -2.34 12.07
N LEU A 24 12.12 -2.57 12.94
CA LEU A 24 11.97 -1.84 14.20
C LEU A 24 13.18 -2.03 15.12
N ALA A 25 13.74 -3.24 15.15
CA ALA A 25 14.97 -3.51 15.89
C ALA A 25 16.19 -2.78 15.29
N CYS A 26 16.30 -2.71 13.97
CA CYS A 26 17.34 -1.94 13.28
C CYS A 26 17.20 -0.44 13.56
N ASP A 27 16.00 0.10 13.49
CA ASP A 27 15.71 1.51 13.77
C ASP A 27 16.08 1.88 15.22
N LYS A 28 15.59 1.11 16.19
CA LYS A 28 15.97 1.25 17.61
C LYS A 28 17.47 1.16 17.82
N ALA A 29 18.16 0.34 17.03
CA ALA A 29 19.59 0.14 17.08
C ALA A 29 20.39 1.20 16.32
N LYS A 30 19.72 2.16 15.63
CA LYS A 30 20.30 3.18 14.75
C LYS A 30 21.16 2.55 13.63
N LEU A 31 20.78 1.39 13.13
CA LEU A 31 21.42 0.75 11.98
C LEU A 31 20.84 1.31 10.68
N PRO A 32 21.65 1.57 9.67
CA PRO A 32 21.17 1.97 8.35
C PRO A 32 20.47 0.77 7.67
N TYR A 33 19.19 0.90 7.32
CA TYR A 33 18.43 -0.19 6.70
C TYR A 33 17.69 0.23 5.45
N VAL A 34 17.40 -0.78 4.62
CA VAL A 34 16.64 -0.66 3.38
C VAL A 34 15.61 -1.78 3.31
N ILE A 35 14.35 -1.44 3.07
CA ILE A 35 13.30 -2.38 2.71
C ILE A 35 13.26 -2.44 1.18
N ALA A 36 13.78 -3.51 0.61
CA ALA A 36 13.86 -3.68 -0.83
C ALA A 36 12.55 -4.23 -1.41
N ASN A 37 12.18 -3.70 -2.57
CA ASN A 37 11.02 -4.22 -3.30
C ASN A 37 11.34 -5.59 -3.92
N PRO A 38 10.54 -6.66 -3.67
CA PRO A 38 10.74 -8.01 -4.19
C PRO A 38 10.91 -8.06 -5.71
N LEU A 39 10.15 -7.25 -6.43
CA LEU A 39 10.24 -7.20 -7.89
C LEU A 39 11.61 -6.66 -8.37
N ARG A 40 12.22 -5.71 -7.63
CA ARG A 40 13.56 -5.21 -7.94
C ARG A 40 14.62 -6.29 -7.73
N ILE A 41 14.55 -7.02 -6.62
CA ILE A 41 15.44 -8.15 -6.33
C ILE A 41 15.30 -9.24 -7.41
N LYS A 42 14.07 -9.62 -7.75
CA LYS A 42 13.79 -10.60 -8.81
C LYS A 42 14.34 -10.17 -10.18
N ARG A 43 14.18 -8.90 -10.55
CA ARG A 43 14.72 -8.38 -11.82
C ARG A 43 16.24 -8.35 -11.81
N PHE A 44 16.85 -8.03 -10.68
CA PHE A 44 18.30 -8.05 -10.52
C PHE A 44 18.84 -9.48 -10.64
N ALA A 45 18.19 -10.47 -10.00
CA ALA A 45 18.54 -11.90 -10.19
C ALA A 45 18.51 -12.31 -11.66
N GLY A 46 17.48 -11.93 -12.40
CA GLY A 46 17.38 -12.18 -13.83
C GLY A 46 18.49 -11.51 -14.65
N ALA A 47 18.85 -10.26 -14.30
CA ALA A 47 19.90 -9.51 -14.99
C ALA A 47 21.30 -10.13 -14.83
N ILE A 48 21.57 -10.78 -13.68
CA ILE A 48 22.85 -11.49 -13.42
C ILE A 48 22.79 -12.98 -13.75
N GLY A 49 21.67 -13.47 -14.33
CA GLY A 49 21.53 -14.87 -14.75
C GLY A 49 21.30 -15.87 -13.60
N GLN A 50 21.02 -15.41 -12.37
CA GLN A 50 20.78 -16.30 -11.23
C GLN A 50 19.38 -16.93 -11.32
N ARG A 51 19.32 -18.25 -11.52
CA ARG A 51 18.07 -19.01 -11.64
C ARG A 51 17.77 -19.86 -10.38
N ALA A 52 18.82 -20.33 -9.70
CA ALA A 52 18.67 -21.14 -8.50
C ALA A 52 18.19 -20.31 -7.31
N LYS A 53 17.32 -20.87 -6.49
CA LYS A 53 16.71 -20.22 -5.34
C LYS A 53 16.82 -21.09 -4.09
N ASN A 54 17.44 -20.55 -3.05
CA ASN A 54 17.39 -21.03 -1.67
C ASN A 54 17.80 -19.86 -0.77
N ASP A 55 17.55 -19.98 0.53
CA ASP A 55 17.74 -18.87 1.49
C ASP A 55 19.18 -18.32 1.50
N ARG A 56 20.20 -19.18 1.31
CA ARG A 56 21.60 -18.76 1.26
C ARG A 56 21.91 -17.97 -0.02
N LEU A 57 21.41 -18.41 -1.16
CA LEU A 57 21.57 -17.71 -2.43
C LEU A 57 20.76 -16.41 -2.45
N ASP A 58 19.57 -16.40 -1.87
CA ASP A 58 18.75 -15.21 -1.78
C ASP A 58 19.41 -14.14 -0.88
N ALA A 59 20.01 -14.54 0.25
CA ALA A 59 20.79 -13.63 1.09
C ALA A 59 22.01 -13.05 0.35
N ALA A 60 22.76 -13.89 -0.38
CA ALA A 60 23.89 -13.44 -1.19
C ALA A 60 23.45 -12.51 -2.34
N LEU A 61 22.32 -12.81 -2.99
CA LEU A 61 21.72 -11.98 -4.02
C LEU A 61 21.32 -10.60 -3.48
N ILE A 62 20.67 -10.54 -2.31
CA ILE A 62 20.28 -9.28 -1.67
C ILE A 62 21.53 -8.47 -1.29
N ALA A 63 22.60 -9.11 -0.81
CA ALA A 63 23.85 -8.43 -0.50
C ALA A 63 24.51 -7.87 -1.78
N HIS A 64 24.55 -8.65 -2.86
CA HIS A 64 25.06 -8.21 -4.17
C HIS A 64 24.23 -7.06 -4.77
N TYR A 65 22.89 -7.15 -4.66
CA TYR A 65 22.00 -6.05 -5.01
C TYR A 65 22.32 -4.78 -4.24
N ALA A 66 22.51 -4.89 -2.91
CA ALA A 66 22.83 -3.77 -2.05
C ALA A 66 24.14 -3.09 -2.44
N GLU A 67 25.17 -3.88 -2.78
CA GLU A 67 26.48 -3.40 -3.21
C GLU A 67 26.41 -2.67 -4.56
N ARG A 68 25.74 -3.26 -5.56
CA ARG A 68 25.72 -2.75 -6.92
C ARG A 68 24.73 -1.61 -7.13
N VAL A 69 23.54 -1.71 -6.56
CA VAL A 69 22.46 -0.73 -6.77
C VAL A 69 22.52 0.41 -5.74
N GLN A 70 23.13 0.17 -4.59
CA GLN A 70 23.23 1.13 -3.49
C GLN A 70 21.89 1.83 -3.16
N PRO A 71 20.82 1.07 -2.89
CA PRO A 71 19.50 1.64 -2.68
C PRO A 71 19.49 2.63 -1.53
N GLU A 72 18.66 3.67 -1.64
CA GLU A 72 18.48 4.67 -0.58
C GLU A 72 17.98 4.05 0.73
N LEU A 73 18.41 4.62 1.85
CA LEU A 73 17.97 4.17 3.16
C LEU A 73 16.47 4.41 3.33
N THR A 74 15.79 3.44 3.90
CA THR A 74 14.37 3.55 4.20
C THR A 74 14.15 4.40 5.45
N LYS A 75 13.35 5.44 5.33
CA LYS A 75 12.87 6.21 6.48
C LYS A 75 11.62 5.53 7.05
N LEU A 76 11.67 5.16 8.33
CA LEU A 76 10.52 4.58 9.01
C LEU A 76 9.40 5.62 9.10
N LYS A 77 8.21 5.24 8.64
CA LYS A 77 7.02 6.08 8.84
C LYS A 77 6.70 6.18 10.32
N SER A 78 6.13 7.31 10.76
CA SER A 78 5.67 7.47 12.13
C SER A 78 4.72 6.34 12.54
N GLU A 79 4.64 6.07 13.83
CA GLU A 79 3.77 5.02 14.39
C GLU A 79 2.30 5.25 14.00
N ASN A 80 1.84 6.49 14.07
CA ASN A 80 0.47 6.85 13.68
C ASN A 80 0.19 6.59 12.20
N ILE A 81 1.14 6.88 11.29
CA ILE A 81 0.97 6.57 9.86
C ILE A 81 0.94 5.05 9.64
N ARG A 82 1.77 4.30 10.35
CA ARG A 82 1.77 2.84 10.26
C ARG A 82 0.45 2.27 10.76
N LEU A 83 -0.02 2.70 11.94
CA LEU A 83 -1.29 2.29 12.51
C LEU A 83 -2.46 2.63 11.58
N MET A 84 -2.48 3.84 11.00
CA MET A 84 -3.49 4.24 10.02
C MET A 84 -3.49 3.31 8.80
N SER A 85 -2.30 3.03 8.25
CA SER A 85 -2.15 2.12 7.10
C SER A 85 -2.66 0.71 7.42
N ASP A 86 -2.44 0.23 8.65
CA ASP A 86 -2.90 -1.07 9.11
C ASP A 86 -4.41 -1.13 9.24
N LEU A 87 -5.01 -0.10 9.81
CA LEU A 87 -6.45 0.01 9.94
C LEU A 87 -7.14 0.08 8.57
N VAL A 88 -6.61 0.88 7.64
CA VAL A 88 -7.12 0.95 6.26
C VAL A 88 -6.98 -0.41 5.55
N THR A 89 -5.85 -1.08 5.70
CA THR A 89 -5.64 -2.42 5.14
C THR A 89 -6.62 -3.43 5.73
N ARG A 90 -6.83 -3.40 7.05
CA ARG A 90 -7.80 -4.29 7.72
C ARG A 90 -9.23 -4.05 7.25
N ARG A 91 -9.61 -2.80 7.10
CA ARG A 91 -10.91 -2.43 6.53
C ARG A 91 -11.12 -3.03 5.14
N ASN A 92 -10.12 -2.91 4.28
CA ASN A 92 -10.19 -3.45 2.92
C ASN A 92 -10.28 -4.98 2.90
N GLN A 93 -9.58 -5.68 3.80
CA GLN A 93 -9.71 -7.12 3.98
C GLN A 93 -11.14 -7.52 4.38
N LEU A 94 -11.73 -6.83 5.36
CA LEU A 94 -13.10 -7.07 5.79
C LEU A 94 -14.10 -6.80 4.67
N LEU A 95 -13.91 -5.76 3.87
CA LEU A 95 -14.73 -5.46 2.70
C LEU A 95 -14.63 -6.57 1.64
N THR A 96 -13.44 -7.09 1.38
CA THR A 96 -13.24 -8.21 0.45
C THR A 96 -13.99 -9.45 0.93
N MET A 97 -13.87 -9.81 2.21
CA MET A 97 -14.62 -10.93 2.80
C MET A 97 -16.13 -10.73 2.68
N GLN A 98 -16.61 -9.52 2.98
CA GLN A 98 -18.04 -9.19 2.86
C GLN A 98 -18.53 -9.34 1.42
N THR A 99 -17.74 -8.89 0.45
CA THR A 99 -18.09 -9.03 -0.98
C THR A 99 -18.14 -10.50 -1.39
N MET A 100 -17.19 -11.32 -0.93
CA MET A 100 -17.19 -12.77 -1.20
C MET A 100 -18.46 -13.44 -0.64
N GLU A 101 -18.86 -13.12 0.59
CA GLU A 101 -20.05 -13.69 1.22
C GLU A 101 -21.35 -13.19 0.54
N ARG A 102 -21.40 -11.93 0.12
CA ARG A 102 -22.54 -11.40 -0.67
C ARG A 102 -22.69 -12.11 -2.02
N ASN A 103 -21.60 -12.38 -2.70
CA ASN A 103 -21.62 -13.11 -3.96
C ASN A 103 -22.11 -14.55 -3.75
N ARG A 104 -21.69 -15.22 -2.66
CA ARG A 104 -22.19 -16.55 -2.29
C ARG A 104 -23.69 -16.54 -2.00
N LEU A 105 -24.17 -15.51 -1.32
CA LEU A 105 -25.59 -15.36 -1.00
C LEU A 105 -26.50 -15.33 -2.25
N GLN A 106 -25.97 -14.82 -3.38
CA GLN A 106 -26.71 -14.74 -4.63
C GLN A 106 -26.81 -16.09 -5.36
N ILE A 107 -25.87 -17.00 -5.09
CA ILE A 107 -25.73 -18.27 -5.83
C ILE A 107 -26.28 -19.45 -5.02
N LEU A 108 -26.22 -19.39 -3.68
CA LEU A 108 -26.58 -20.52 -2.82
C LEU A 108 -28.09 -20.66 -2.62
N PRO A 109 -28.58 -21.89 -2.42
CA PRO A 109 -29.95 -22.16 -2.06
C PRO A 109 -30.36 -21.50 -0.75
N LYS A 110 -31.67 -21.17 -0.61
CA LYS A 110 -32.21 -20.44 0.57
C LYS A 110 -31.92 -21.13 1.91
N ASN A 111 -31.92 -22.45 1.96
CA ASN A 111 -31.62 -23.22 3.18
C ASN A 111 -30.18 -23.02 3.69
N ILE A 112 -29.24 -22.68 2.81
CA ILE A 112 -27.84 -22.41 3.16
C ILE A 112 -27.61 -20.91 3.40
N SER A 113 -28.37 -20.05 2.75
CA SER A 113 -28.20 -18.59 2.87
C SER A 113 -28.35 -18.07 4.30
N SER A 114 -29.11 -18.77 5.16
CA SER A 114 -29.20 -18.45 6.60
C SER A 114 -27.89 -18.54 7.36
N THR A 115 -26.92 -19.31 6.88
CA THR A 115 -25.56 -19.44 7.48
C THR A 115 -24.68 -18.23 7.13
N ILE A 116 -24.98 -17.52 6.05
CA ILE A 116 -24.18 -16.37 5.56
C ILE A 116 -24.56 -15.08 6.27
N THR A 117 -25.81 -14.88 6.58
CA THR A 117 -26.31 -13.63 7.19
C THR A 117 -25.60 -13.25 8.50
N PRO A 118 -25.35 -14.17 9.45
CA PRO A 118 -24.59 -13.86 10.66
C PRO A 118 -23.15 -13.42 10.36
N ILE A 119 -22.50 -14.04 9.36
CA ILE A 119 -21.14 -13.67 8.94
C ILE A 119 -21.12 -12.24 8.37
N LEU A 120 -22.07 -11.91 7.49
CA LEU A 120 -22.21 -10.54 6.94
C LEU A 120 -22.43 -9.50 8.03
N THR A 121 -23.25 -9.81 9.03
CA THR A 121 -23.51 -8.95 10.19
C THR A 121 -22.23 -8.75 11.01
N ALA A 122 -21.50 -9.84 11.29
CA ALA A 122 -20.24 -9.77 12.01
C ALA A 122 -19.18 -8.95 11.26
N LEU A 123 -19.05 -9.13 9.95
CA LEU A 123 -18.14 -8.36 9.10
C LEU A 123 -18.49 -6.88 9.09
N LYS A 124 -19.78 -6.52 8.97
CA LYS A 124 -20.26 -5.15 9.04
C LYS A 124 -19.88 -4.50 10.38
N ASN A 125 -20.20 -5.16 11.49
CA ASN A 125 -19.87 -4.67 12.83
C ASN A 125 -18.35 -4.47 13.04
N GLN A 126 -17.53 -5.36 12.50
CA GLN A 126 -16.08 -5.22 12.57
C GLN A 126 -15.57 -4.06 11.70
N MET A 127 -16.16 -3.83 10.52
CA MET A 127 -15.80 -2.68 9.68
C MET A 127 -16.11 -1.36 10.41
N GLU A 128 -17.29 -1.23 11.01
CA GLU A 128 -17.68 -0.03 11.79
C GLU A 128 -16.69 0.24 12.94
N LYS A 129 -16.26 -0.81 13.66
CA LYS A 129 -15.23 -0.69 14.71
C LYS A 129 -13.88 -0.21 14.17
N VAL A 130 -13.47 -0.69 13.01
CA VAL A 130 -12.21 -0.26 12.36
C VAL A 130 -12.34 1.19 11.88
N GLU A 131 -13.45 1.56 11.27
CA GLU A 131 -13.72 2.92 10.81
C GLU A 131 -13.77 3.93 11.99
N ALA A 132 -14.34 3.54 13.12
CA ALA A 132 -14.31 4.35 14.34
C ALA A 132 -12.88 4.57 14.87
N LYS A 133 -12.00 3.54 14.79
CA LYS A 133 -10.59 3.69 15.17
C LYS A 133 -9.83 4.62 14.20
N ILE A 134 -10.13 4.55 12.91
CA ILE A 134 -9.56 5.45 11.89
C ILE A 134 -9.99 6.90 12.21
N ALA A 135 -11.27 7.13 12.47
CA ALA A 135 -11.78 8.46 12.82
C ALA A 135 -11.09 9.03 14.06
N LYS A 136 -11.00 8.26 15.14
CA LYS A 136 -10.28 8.67 16.36
C LYS A 136 -8.82 9.01 16.11
N LEU A 137 -8.14 8.24 15.26
CA LEU A 137 -6.74 8.51 14.95
C LEU A 137 -6.57 9.79 14.13
N ILE A 138 -7.51 10.09 13.22
CA ILE A 138 -7.54 11.37 12.50
C ILE A 138 -7.79 12.53 13.47
N GLU A 139 -8.77 12.40 14.38
CA GLU A 139 -9.12 13.41 15.38
C GLU A 139 -7.98 13.67 16.38
N SER A 140 -7.19 12.66 16.71
CA SER A 140 -6.08 12.79 17.66
C SER A 140 -4.84 13.53 17.11
N CYS A 141 -4.78 13.77 15.79
CA CYS A 141 -3.63 14.39 15.15
C CYS A 141 -4.06 15.62 14.32
N PRO A 142 -3.69 16.85 14.72
CA PRO A 142 -4.07 18.08 14.01
C PRO A 142 -3.66 18.08 12.52
N GLU A 143 -2.50 17.51 12.20
CA GLU A 143 -2.04 17.37 10.80
C GLU A 143 -3.00 16.50 9.98
N TYR A 144 -3.48 15.40 10.56
CA TYR A 144 -4.40 14.49 9.87
C TYR A 144 -5.80 15.10 9.75
N GLN A 145 -6.25 15.85 10.76
CA GLN A 145 -7.50 16.61 10.68
C GLN A 145 -7.46 17.62 9.54
N ALA A 146 -6.41 18.44 9.46
CA ALA A 146 -6.26 19.45 8.42
C ALA A 146 -6.28 18.80 7.01
N LYS A 147 -5.47 17.73 6.81
CA LYS A 147 -5.46 16.99 5.55
C LYS A 147 -6.82 16.36 5.23
N ASN A 148 -7.49 15.79 6.23
CA ASN A 148 -8.80 15.17 6.07
C ASN A 148 -9.87 16.18 5.65
N THR A 149 -9.87 17.38 6.26
CA THR A 149 -10.78 18.47 5.91
C THR A 149 -10.58 18.93 4.47
N ILE A 150 -9.33 19.16 4.07
CA ILE A 150 -8.99 19.55 2.69
C ILE A 150 -9.42 18.45 1.69
N LEU A 151 -9.13 17.18 1.97
CA LEU A 151 -9.48 16.10 1.07
C LEU A 151 -10.99 15.91 0.94
N GLN A 152 -11.72 15.99 2.03
CA GLN A 152 -13.19 15.82 2.03
C GLN A 152 -13.96 17.07 1.54
N SER A 153 -13.32 18.21 1.38
CA SER A 153 -13.96 19.38 0.71
C SER A 153 -14.18 19.15 -0.78
N MET A 154 -13.50 18.16 -1.36
CA MET A 154 -13.65 17.80 -2.78
C MET A 154 -14.83 16.83 -2.94
N PRO A 155 -15.89 17.21 -3.70
CA PRO A 155 -17.03 16.31 -3.97
C PRO A 155 -16.58 14.99 -4.58
N GLY A 156 -17.07 13.87 -4.03
CA GLY A 156 -16.65 12.52 -4.39
C GLY A 156 -15.53 11.94 -3.52
N VAL A 157 -14.87 12.74 -2.69
CA VAL A 157 -13.86 12.26 -1.74
C VAL A 157 -14.49 11.98 -0.38
N GLY A 158 -14.79 10.72 -0.11
CA GLY A 158 -15.32 10.29 1.18
C GLY A 158 -14.24 9.94 2.21
N LYS A 159 -14.66 9.64 3.45
CA LYS A 159 -13.79 9.30 4.59
C LYS A 159 -12.77 8.21 4.29
N VAL A 160 -13.16 7.20 3.53
CA VAL A 160 -12.30 6.04 3.19
C VAL A 160 -11.16 6.45 2.27
N LEU A 161 -11.45 7.25 1.22
CA LEU A 161 -10.41 7.74 0.33
C LEU A 161 -9.47 8.71 1.06
N ALA A 162 -10.01 9.63 1.85
CA ALA A 162 -9.21 10.57 2.64
C ALA A 162 -8.24 9.82 3.59
N ALA A 163 -8.72 8.85 4.36
CA ALA A 163 -7.88 8.03 5.23
C ALA A 163 -6.82 7.22 4.46
N SER A 164 -7.20 6.67 3.29
CA SER A 164 -6.27 5.95 2.41
C SER A 164 -5.16 6.84 1.88
N LEU A 165 -5.48 8.06 1.47
CA LEU A 165 -4.49 9.04 0.99
C LEU A 165 -3.57 9.50 2.12
N ILE A 166 -4.09 9.85 3.28
CA ILE A 166 -3.29 10.28 4.45
C ILE A 166 -2.28 9.20 4.84
N SER A 167 -2.69 7.94 4.87
CA SER A 167 -1.83 6.84 5.31
C SER A 167 -0.85 6.34 4.25
N ASN A 168 -1.32 6.26 3.00
CA ASN A 168 -0.56 5.62 1.94
C ASN A 168 0.11 6.60 0.98
N VAL A 169 -0.24 7.88 1.00
CA VAL A 169 0.38 8.94 0.18
C VAL A 169 0.73 10.15 1.06
N PRO A 170 1.56 9.98 2.10
CA PRO A 170 1.95 11.08 3.00
C PRO A 170 2.69 12.21 2.26
N GLU A 171 3.20 11.95 1.07
CA GLU A 171 3.89 12.91 0.22
C GLU A 171 2.95 13.95 -0.43
N LEU A 172 1.62 13.75 -0.36
CA LEU A 172 0.65 14.74 -0.88
C LEU A 172 0.83 16.09 -0.18
N GLY A 173 0.86 17.13 -1.01
CA GLY A 173 1.18 18.50 -0.61
C GLY A 173 2.65 18.88 -0.81
N PHE A 174 3.55 17.92 -1.00
CA PHE A 174 4.99 18.13 -1.22
C PHE A 174 5.47 17.70 -2.61
N ILE A 175 4.61 17.07 -3.40
CA ILE A 175 4.93 16.54 -4.73
C ILE A 175 4.04 17.19 -5.81
N THR A 176 4.55 17.23 -7.03
CA THR A 176 3.78 17.74 -8.19
C THR A 176 2.67 16.77 -8.60
N ASN A 177 1.67 17.25 -9.35
CA ASN A 177 0.60 16.40 -9.88
C ASN A 177 1.12 15.21 -10.72
N LYS A 178 2.18 15.41 -11.52
CA LYS A 178 2.82 14.35 -12.31
C LYS A 178 3.47 13.29 -11.41
N GLN A 179 4.15 13.72 -10.36
CA GLN A 179 4.74 12.80 -9.37
C GLN A 179 3.66 12.05 -8.59
N ALA A 180 2.59 12.73 -8.17
CA ALA A 180 1.46 12.08 -7.50
C ALA A 180 0.80 11.03 -8.39
N SER A 181 0.52 11.36 -9.66
CA SER A 181 -0.06 10.42 -10.64
C SER A 181 0.82 9.20 -10.88
N SER A 182 2.13 9.39 -10.98
CA SER A 182 3.10 8.30 -11.12
C SER A 182 3.18 7.44 -9.87
N LEU A 183 3.22 8.07 -8.68
CA LEU A 183 3.32 7.39 -7.38
C LEU A 183 2.09 6.52 -7.09
N ILE A 184 0.91 7.01 -7.42
CA ILE A 184 -0.35 6.27 -7.29
C ILE A 184 -0.45 5.21 -8.39
N GLY A 185 0.17 5.45 -9.54
CA GLY A 185 0.16 4.55 -10.68
C GLY A 185 -1.07 4.74 -11.56
N VAL A 186 -1.53 5.99 -11.75
CA VAL A 186 -2.58 6.37 -12.70
C VAL A 186 -2.02 7.06 -13.94
N ALA A 187 -0.73 7.38 -13.97
CA ALA A 187 -0.06 7.91 -15.15
C ALA A 187 0.24 6.78 -16.13
N PRO A 188 -0.21 6.87 -17.41
CA PRO A 188 0.14 5.88 -18.43
C PRO A 188 1.63 5.94 -18.78
N ILE A 189 2.29 4.79 -18.80
CA ILE A 189 3.69 4.66 -19.16
C ILE A 189 3.81 4.46 -20.67
N THR A 190 4.64 5.28 -21.31
CA THR A 190 4.95 5.17 -22.73
C THR A 190 5.77 3.91 -23.02
N ARG A 191 5.42 3.19 -24.07
CA ARG A 191 6.17 2.06 -24.63
C ARG A 191 6.42 2.31 -26.10
N GLU A 192 7.44 3.09 -26.38
CA GLU A 192 7.81 3.49 -27.74
C GLU A 192 9.28 3.15 -27.98
N SER A 193 9.59 2.54 -29.11
CA SER A 193 10.97 2.27 -29.54
C SER A 193 11.08 2.39 -31.05
N GLY A 194 11.88 3.32 -31.53
CA GLY A 194 12.03 3.60 -32.95
C GLY A 194 10.67 3.91 -33.61
N ARG A 195 10.29 3.11 -34.61
CA ARG A 195 9.01 3.26 -35.32
C ARG A 195 7.82 2.63 -34.60
N PHE A 196 8.06 1.85 -33.56
CA PHE A 196 7.00 1.16 -32.79
C PHE A 196 6.36 2.11 -31.77
N LYS A 197 5.08 2.39 -31.94
CA LYS A 197 4.25 3.13 -30.98
C LYS A 197 3.32 2.14 -30.27
N GLY A 198 3.73 1.67 -29.09
CA GLY A 198 2.93 0.76 -28.27
C GLY A 198 1.79 1.47 -27.51
N LYS A 199 0.83 0.69 -27.04
CA LYS A 199 -0.24 1.22 -26.16
C LYS A 199 0.36 1.68 -24.84
N ARG A 200 -0.04 2.86 -24.40
CA ARG A 200 0.29 3.39 -23.08
C ARG A 200 -0.55 2.67 -22.03
N LEU A 201 0.09 2.06 -21.07
CA LEU A 201 -0.56 1.29 -20.01
C LEU A 201 -0.15 1.81 -18.65
N ILE A 202 -1.11 1.78 -17.71
CA ILE A 202 -0.85 2.03 -16.29
C ILE A 202 -0.07 0.83 -15.73
N GLN A 203 1.06 1.08 -15.08
CA GLN A 203 1.90 0.04 -14.48
C GLN A 203 2.52 0.52 -13.17
N GLY A 204 2.57 -0.36 -12.17
CA GLY A 204 3.19 -0.07 -10.87
C GLY A 204 2.35 0.83 -9.98
N GLY A 205 3.01 1.64 -9.16
CA GLY A 205 2.38 2.54 -8.21
C GLY A 205 1.70 1.84 -7.02
N ARG A 206 0.98 2.62 -6.23
CA ARG A 206 0.27 2.19 -5.01
C ARG A 206 -1.11 1.66 -5.36
N SER A 207 -1.20 0.38 -5.75
CA SER A 207 -2.44 -0.25 -6.24
C SER A 207 -3.63 -0.14 -5.26
N GLN A 208 -3.38 -0.23 -3.96
CA GLN A 208 -4.42 -0.08 -2.93
C GLN A 208 -5.08 1.29 -2.99
N VAL A 209 -4.29 2.37 -3.15
CA VAL A 209 -4.80 3.74 -3.29
C VAL A 209 -5.57 3.88 -4.60
N ARG A 210 -5.03 3.38 -5.71
CA ARG A 210 -5.68 3.43 -7.03
C ARG A 210 -7.05 2.77 -7.02
N THR A 211 -7.21 1.63 -6.34
CA THR A 211 -8.50 0.93 -6.23
C THR A 211 -9.55 1.79 -5.50
N VAL A 212 -9.17 2.41 -4.39
CA VAL A 212 -10.08 3.29 -3.63
C VAL A 212 -10.40 4.56 -4.43
N MET A 213 -9.42 5.14 -5.14
CA MET A 213 -9.63 6.29 -6.00
C MET A 213 -10.57 5.98 -7.17
N TYR A 214 -10.46 4.80 -7.77
CA TYR A 214 -11.37 4.39 -8.83
C TYR A 214 -12.83 4.38 -8.35
N MET A 215 -13.10 3.81 -7.17
CA MET A 215 -14.45 3.81 -6.59
C MET A 215 -14.95 5.20 -6.25
N ALA A 216 -14.08 6.06 -5.75
CA ALA A 216 -14.42 7.47 -5.48
C ALA A 216 -14.69 8.27 -6.76
N MET A 217 -13.96 7.98 -7.84
CA MET A 217 -14.18 8.61 -9.15
C MET A 217 -15.57 8.25 -9.71
N MET A 218 -16.01 7.01 -9.55
CA MET A 218 -17.37 6.61 -9.96
C MET A 218 -18.46 7.41 -9.25
N SER A 219 -18.24 7.77 -7.99
CA SER A 219 -19.13 8.68 -7.25
C SER A 219 -18.95 10.14 -7.69
N ALA A 220 -17.71 10.57 -7.88
CA ALA A 220 -17.40 11.94 -8.26
C ALA A 220 -18.03 12.35 -9.60
N ILE A 221 -18.01 11.46 -10.60
CA ILE A 221 -18.65 11.70 -11.91
C ILE A 221 -20.16 12.01 -11.76
N GLN A 222 -20.81 11.49 -10.72
CA GLN A 222 -22.24 11.71 -10.50
C GLN A 222 -22.56 12.97 -9.69
N CYS A 223 -21.64 13.40 -8.81
CA CYS A 223 -21.94 14.45 -7.84
C CYS A 223 -21.02 15.68 -7.92
N ASN A 224 -19.94 15.64 -8.69
CA ASN A 224 -19.00 16.75 -8.81
C ASN A 224 -19.27 17.53 -10.11
N PRO A 225 -19.61 18.83 -10.05
CA PRO A 225 -19.95 19.64 -11.23
C PRO A 225 -18.75 19.92 -12.16
N VAL A 226 -17.52 19.55 -11.74
CA VAL A 226 -16.30 19.72 -12.56
C VAL A 226 -16.09 18.56 -13.54
N PHE A 227 -16.80 17.43 -13.37
CA PHE A 227 -16.69 16.24 -14.22
C PHE A 227 -17.87 16.05 -15.17
#